data_b270d4cc4eedd5406598f9903f74afcc
#
_entry.id   b270d4cc4eedd5406598f9903f74afcc
#
_cell.length_a   1.000
_cell.length_b   1.000
_cell.length_c   1.000
_cell.angle_alpha   90.00
_cell.angle_beta   90.00
_cell.angle_gamma   90.00
#
_symmetry.space_group_name_H-M   'P 1'
#
loop_
_entity.id
_entity.type
_entity.pdbx_description
1 polymer ?
#
loop_
_entity_poly.entity_id
_entity_poly.type
_entity_poly.pdbx_seq_one_letter_code
_entity_poly.pdbx_strand_id
1 'polypeptide(L)'
;PNFIDIDKYDKKHHLCERNMIAQGEEKIIVHVSNFRPLKRIIDVLKIFDKISQKINSKLIMVGDGPEKKKAKDFLRKNDLKNKVIFLGKTNEVDEILCSSDLFLLPSEKESFGLAALEAMALKVPVISSNVGGLKELNINGNSGYTSDVGDIDSMSNNAIEILSNENLKKEFKAQAFENAKKYDIKKVIPLYEDIYKKAISNS
;
A
#
# COMPACT_ATOMS: atom_id res chain seq x y z
N PRO A 1 18.68 3.87 -0.83
CA PRO A 1 17.24 3.69 -0.67
C PRO A 1 16.58 4.98 -0.19
N ASN A 2 15.27 5.15 -0.45
CA ASN A 2 14.49 6.17 0.25
C ASN A 2 14.34 5.79 1.72
N PHE A 3 13.87 6.72 2.54
CA PHE A 3 13.72 6.53 3.97
C PHE A 3 12.47 7.25 4.49
N ILE A 4 12.06 6.88 5.71
CA ILE A 4 10.98 7.52 6.46
C ILE A 4 11.42 7.73 7.91
N ASP A 5 10.73 8.61 8.61
CA ASP A 5 10.87 8.78 10.06
C ASP A 5 9.88 7.85 10.78
N ILE A 6 10.36 6.70 11.23
CA ILE A 6 9.54 5.68 11.88
C ILE A 6 8.86 6.21 13.15
N ASP A 7 9.54 7.04 13.93
CA ASP A 7 8.97 7.59 15.18
C ASP A 7 7.72 8.45 14.90
N LYS A 8 7.70 9.13 13.75
CA LYS A 8 6.54 9.91 13.33
C LYS A 8 5.32 9.02 13.06
N TYR A 9 5.52 7.86 12.43
CA TYR A 9 4.43 6.92 12.09
C TYR A 9 3.94 6.13 13.32
N ASP A 10 4.83 5.71 14.21
CA ASP A 10 4.46 4.97 15.43
C ASP A 10 3.58 5.82 16.36
N LYS A 11 3.89 7.11 16.52
CA LYS A 11 3.06 8.06 17.29
C LYS A 11 1.66 8.25 16.70
N LYS A 12 1.51 8.18 15.39
CA LYS A 12 0.22 8.37 14.71
C LYS A 12 -0.71 7.16 14.80
N HIS A 13 -0.20 5.98 15.12
CA HIS A 13 -1.00 4.76 15.22
C HIS A 13 -2.14 4.85 16.26
N HIS A 14 -2.08 5.78 17.20
CA HIS A 14 -3.13 6.04 18.19
C HIS A 14 -4.27 6.94 17.67
N LEU A 15 -4.15 7.52 16.47
CA LEU A 15 -5.11 8.47 15.90
C LEU A 15 -6.00 7.86 14.79
N CYS A 16 -6.01 6.53 14.65
CA CYS A 16 -6.73 5.84 13.58
C CYS A 16 -8.25 5.82 13.84
N GLU A 17 -8.99 6.69 13.18
CA GLU A 17 -10.45 6.79 13.28
C GLU A 17 -11.15 5.93 12.21
N ARG A 18 -11.09 4.60 12.37
CA ARG A 18 -11.69 3.63 11.44
C ARG A 18 -13.19 3.86 11.20
N ASN A 19 -13.92 4.28 12.24
CA ASN A 19 -15.38 4.45 12.18
C ASN A 19 -15.85 5.54 11.22
N MET A 20 -14.98 6.46 10.83
CA MET A 20 -15.29 7.48 9.83
C MET A 20 -15.26 6.95 8.38
N ILE A 21 -14.59 5.81 8.14
CA ILE A 21 -14.35 5.26 6.81
C ILE A 21 -15.20 4.01 6.55
N ALA A 22 -15.34 3.15 7.53
CA ALA A 22 -16.04 1.86 7.40
C ALA A 22 -17.02 1.63 8.54
N GLN A 23 -18.08 0.86 8.27
CA GLN A 23 -19.09 0.47 9.26
C GLN A 23 -18.82 -0.96 9.76
N GLY A 24 -18.79 -1.12 11.08
CA GLY A 24 -18.63 -2.44 11.70
C GLY A 24 -17.38 -3.18 11.26
N GLU A 25 -17.55 -4.43 10.78
CA GLU A 25 -16.46 -5.33 10.37
C GLU A 25 -16.01 -5.18 8.92
N GLU A 26 -16.51 -4.16 8.20
CA GLU A 26 -16.16 -3.91 6.80
C GLU A 26 -14.64 -3.69 6.67
N LYS A 27 -13.98 -4.44 5.77
CA LYS A 27 -12.53 -4.34 5.57
C LYS A 27 -12.19 -3.13 4.69
N ILE A 28 -11.17 -2.37 5.08
CA ILE A 28 -10.70 -1.20 4.35
C ILE A 28 -9.45 -1.57 3.56
N ILE A 29 -9.56 -1.47 2.23
CA ILE A 29 -8.45 -1.65 1.31
C ILE A 29 -8.08 -0.27 0.77
N VAL A 30 -6.79 0.04 0.67
CA VAL A 30 -6.34 1.35 0.23
C VAL A 30 -5.35 1.26 -0.93
N HIS A 31 -5.42 2.22 -1.83
CA HIS A 31 -4.42 2.49 -2.86
C HIS A 31 -4.06 3.98 -2.87
N VAL A 32 -2.76 4.28 -2.85
CA VAL A 32 -2.23 5.64 -2.88
C VAL A 32 -1.30 5.80 -4.07
N SER A 33 -1.62 6.69 -5.02
CA SER A 33 -0.73 7.00 -6.14
C SER A 33 -1.15 8.25 -6.91
N ASN A 34 -0.34 8.62 -7.91
CA ASN A 34 -0.62 9.71 -8.84
C ASN A 34 -1.44 9.29 -10.08
N PHE A 35 -2.14 8.18 -10.04
CA PHE A 35 -3.01 7.61 -11.08
C PHE A 35 -2.47 7.69 -12.52
N ARG A 36 -1.16 7.48 -12.69
CA ARG A 36 -0.52 7.33 -14.01
C ARG A 36 -0.70 5.90 -14.55
N PRO A 37 -0.60 5.67 -15.87
CA PRO A 37 -0.76 4.33 -16.47
C PRO A 37 0.08 3.25 -15.80
N LEU A 38 1.34 3.56 -15.45
CA LEU A 38 2.25 2.63 -14.78
C LEU A 38 1.78 2.19 -13.38
N LYS A 39 0.79 2.89 -12.78
CA LYS A 39 0.18 2.51 -11.50
C LYS A 39 -0.97 1.51 -11.66
N ARG A 40 -1.36 1.20 -12.91
CA ARG A 40 -2.33 0.18 -13.26
C ARG A 40 -3.64 0.27 -12.48
N ILE A 41 -4.22 1.48 -12.46
CA ILE A 41 -5.43 1.80 -11.67
C ILE A 41 -6.60 0.87 -11.97
N ILE A 42 -6.75 0.43 -13.23
CA ILE A 42 -7.80 -0.53 -13.60
C ILE A 42 -7.56 -1.90 -12.97
N ASP A 43 -6.30 -2.30 -12.79
CA ASP A 43 -6.01 -3.57 -12.13
C ASP A 43 -6.28 -3.48 -10.62
N VAL A 44 -6.03 -2.33 -9.97
CA VAL A 44 -6.49 -2.10 -8.58
C VAL A 44 -7.99 -2.37 -8.46
N LEU A 45 -8.79 -1.83 -9.40
CA LEU A 45 -10.24 -2.02 -9.38
C LEU A 45 -10.67 -3.45 -9.68
N LYS A 46 -10.00 -4.15 -10.62
CA LYS A 46 -10.27 -5.56 -10.91
C LYS A 46 -9.93 -6.48 -9.75
N ILE A 47 -8.80 -6.24 -9.07
CA ILE A 47 -8.41 -6.97 -7.86
C ILE A 47 -9.46 -6.74 -6.78
N PHE A 48 -9.84 -5.48 -6.54
CA PHE A 48 -10.85 -5.14 -5.56
C PHE A 48 -12.22 -5.75 -5.87
N ASP A 49 -12.64 -5.76 -7.13
CA ASP A 49 -13.89 -6.40 -7.55
C ASP A 49 -13.94 -7.86 -7.08
N LYS A 50 -12.90 -8.65 -7.37
CA LYS A 50 -12.79 -10.05 -6.92
C LYS A 50 -12.78 -10.18 -5.40
N ILE A 51 -12.10 -9.30 -4.68
CA ILE A 51 -12.10 -9.28 -3.21
C ILE A 51 -13.51 -9.00 -2.70
N SER A 52 -14.18 -7.97 -3.22
CA SER A 52 -15.49 -7.50 -2.74
C SER A 52 -16.65 -8.49 -2.96
N GLN A 53 -16.44 -9.51 -3.82
CA GLN A 53 -17.37 -10.61 -4.01
C GLN A 53 -17.29 -11.65 -2.88
N LYS A 54 -16.20 -11.69 -2.12
CA LYS A 54 -15.96 -12.67 -1.04
C LYS A 54 -15.85 -12.03 0.35
N ILE A 55 -15.40 -10.77 0.41
CA ILE A 55 -15.13 -10.03 1.65
C ILE A 55 -15.95 -8.73 1.65
N ASN A 56 -16.75 -8.52 2.69
CA ASN A 56 -17.39 -7.21 2.87
C ASN A 56 -16.32 -6.14 3.06
N SER A 57 -16.16 -5.28 2.05
CA SER A 57 -15.01 -4.36 1.98
C SER A 57 -15.29 -3.11 1.20
N LYS A 58 -14.51 -2.05 1.51
CA LYS A 58 -14.40 -0.79 0.76
C LYS A 58 -13.00 -0.61 0.24
N LEU A 59 -12.90 0.03 -0.93
CA LEU A 59 -11.64 0.50 -1.50
C LEU A 59 -11.57 2.02 -1.41
N ILE A 60 -10.49 2.52 -0.81
CA ILE A 60 -10.17 3.93 -0.76
C ILE A 60 -9.06 4.22 -1.78
N MET A 61 -9.35 5.09 -2.72
CA MET A 61 -8.42 5.53 -3.77
C MET A 61 -7.93 6.94 -3.45
N VAL A 62 -6.68 7.05 -3.00
CA VAL A 62 -6.05 8.33 -2.64
C VAL A 62 -5.13 8.79 -3.77
N GLY A 63 -5.32 10.03 -4.19
CA GLY A 63 -4.54 10.66 -5.25
C GLY A 63 -5.38 11.08 -6.45
N ASP A 64 -4.69 11.50 -7.50
CA ASP A 64 -5.32 11.99 -8.73
C ASP A 64 -4.38 11.79 -9.93
N GLY A 65 -4.96 11.78 -11.15
CA GLY A 65 -4.17 11.66 -12.36
C GLY A 65 -4.97 11.20 -13.58
N PRO A 66 -4.28 10.99 -14.71
CA PRO A 66 -4.92 10.78 -16.02
C PRO A 66 -5.84 9.55 -16.07
N GLU A 67 -5.57 8.51 -15.31
CA GLU A 67 -6.38 7.27 -15.31
C GLU A 67 -7.68 7.38 -14.47
N LYS A 68 -7.92 8.48 -13.74
CA LYS A 68 -9.10 8.65 -12.88
C LYS A 68 -10.43 8.57 -13.64
N LYS A 69 -10.49 9.14 -14.85
CA LYS A 69 -11.70 9.07 -15.69
C LYS A 69 -12.01 7.62 -16.08
N LYS A 70 -11.01 6.88 -16.57
CA LYS A 70 -11.16 5.45 -16.91
C LYS A 70 -11.58 4.62 -15.70
N ALA A 71 -11.02 4.92 -14.53
CA ALA A 71 -11.39 4.26 -13.28
C ALA A 71 -12.87 4.48 -12.93
N LYS A 72 -13.36 5.70 -12.99
CA LYS A 72 -14.78 6.02 -12.76
C LYS A 72 -15.71 5.38 -13.77
N ASP A 73 -15.29 5.26 -15.03
CA ASP A 73 -16.06 4.58 -16.07
C ASP A 73 -16.12 3.07 -15.83
N PHE A 74 -15.02 2.47 -15.35
CA PHE A 74 -14.99 1.07 -14.93
C PHE A 74 -15.97 0.79 -13.78
N LEU A 75 -16.00 1.64 -12.74
CA LEU A 75 -16.91 1.47 -11.59
C LEU A 75 -18.37 1.48 -12.01
N ARG A 76 -18.74 2.37 -12.96
CA ARG A 76 -20.12 2.46 -13.45
C ARG A 76 -20.58 1.19 -14.18
N LYS A 77 -19.65 0.53 -14.88
CA LYS A 77 -19.91 -0.70 -15.65
C LYS A 77 -19.98 -1.97 -14.81
N ASN A 78 -19.36 -1.97 -13.60
CA ASN A 78 -19.20 -3.16 -12.78
C ASN A 78 -19.90 -3.07 -11.42
N ASP A 79 -20.83 -2.12 -11.24
CA ASP A 79 -21.61 -1.92 -10.00
C ASP A 79 -20.77 -1.79 -8.70
N LEU A 80 -19.59 -1.19 -8.84
CA LEU A 80 -18.67 -0.96 -7.71
C LEU A 80 -18.77 0.44 -7.11
N LYS A 81 -19.69 1.27 -7.61
CA LYS A 81 -19.76 2.69 -7.29
C LYS A 81 -19.90 2.97 -5.79
N ASN A 82 -20.64 2.13 -5.08
CA ASN A 82 -20.91 2.30 -3.65
C ASN A 82 -19.83 1.69 -2.75
N LYS A 83 -18.88 0.93 -3.32
CA LYS A 83 -17.79 0.26 -2.61
C LYS A 83 -16.44 0.93 -2.79
N VAL A 84 -16.32 1.91 -3.70
CA VAL A 84 -15.05 2.59 -4.01
C VAL A 84 -15.18 4.09 -3.80
N ILE A 85 -14.30 4.65 -2.97
CA ILE A 85 -14.25 6.07 -2.63
C ILE A 85 -12.98 6.70 -3.23
N PHE A 86 -13.13 7.75 -4.02
CA PHE A 86 -12.03 8.57 -4.50
C PHE A 86 -11.90 9.82 -3.63
N LEU A 87 -10.90 9.88 -2.78
CA LEU A 87 -10.64 11.03 -1.91
C LEU A 87 -9.91 12.18 -2.61
N GLY A 88 -9.26 11.88 -3.77
CA GLY A 88 -8.40 12.88 -4.39
C GLY A 88 -7.07 13.03 -3.66
N LYS A 89 -6.41 14.18 -3.82
CA LYS A 89 -5.18 14.52 -3.10
C LYS A 89 -5.55 15.00 -1.70
N THR A 90 -4.90 14.45 -0.68
CA THR A 90 -5.08 14.83 0.73
C THR A 90 -3.75 14.81 1.47
N ASN A 91 -3.65 15.55 2.56
CA ASN A 91 -2.54 15.50 3.51
C ASN A 91 -2.76 14.46 4.63
N GLU A 92 -3.95 13.87 4.72
CA GLU A 92 -4.37 12.91 5.75
C GLU A 92 -4.10 11.45 5.35
N VAL A 93 -3.08 11.21 4.51
CA VAL A 93 -2.76 9.88 3.98
C VAL A 93 -2.44 8.92 5.12
N ASP A 94 -1.73 9.37 6.14
CA ASP A 94 -1.32 8.55 7.27
C ASP A 94 -2.53 8.04 8.09
N GLU A 95 -3.58 8.87 8.25
CA GLU A 95 -4.82 8.52 8.98
C GLU A 95 -5.64 7.48 8.20
N ILE A 96 -5.67 7.63 6.88
CA ILE A 96 -6.34 6.68 5.99
C ILE A 96 -5.60 5.33 6.01
N LEU A 97 -4.27 5.36 5.88
CA LEU A 97 -3.44 4.16 5.91
C LEU A 97 -3.57 3.42 7.24
N CYS A 98 -3.46 4.12 8.37
CA CYS A 98 -3.51 3.47 9.67
C CYS A 98 -4.87 2.82 9.97
N SER A 99 -5.94 3.34 9.37
CA SER A 99 -7.29 2.77 9.47
C SER A 99 -7.52 1.57 8.55
N SER A 100 -6.56 1.26 7.67
CA SER A 100 -6.71 0.25 6.61
C SER A 100 -6.29 -1.15 7.04
N ASP A 101 -6.89 -2.16 6.40
CA ASP A 101 -6.57 -3.57 6.61
C ASP A 101 -5.55 -4.08 5.58
N LEU A 102 -5.48 -3.46 4.40
CA LEU A 102 -4.62 -3.90 3.30
C LEU A 102 -4.28 -2.74 2.37
N PHE A 103 -3.05 -2.73 1.85
CA PHE A 103 -2.58 -1.81 0.83
C PHE A 103 -2.37 -2.53 -0.50
N LEU A 104 -2.93 -1.99 -1.62
CA LEU A 104 -2.77 -2.53 -2.97
C LEU A 104 -1.86 -1.66 -3.82
N LEU A 105 -0.82 -2.25 -4.43
CA LEU A 105 0.09 -1.55 -5.33
C LEU A 105 0.51 -2.43 -6.54
N PRO A 106 -0.39 -2.70 -7.51
CA PRO A 106 -0.11 -3.54 -8.66
C PRO A 106 0.66 -2.80 -9.76
N SER A 107 1.58 -1.92 -9.42
CA SER A 107 2.32 -1.07 -10.35
C SER A 107 3.11 -1.89 -11.37
N GLU A 108 3.17 -1.41 -12.61
CA GLU A 108 4.01 -1.98 -13.67
C GLU A 108 5.49 -1.63 -13.46
N LYS A 109 5.75 -0.43 -12.95
CA LYS A 109 7.10 0.05 -12.61
C LYS A 109 7.04 0.84 -11.30
N GLU A 110 7.97 0.52 -10.41
CA GLU A 110 8.13 1.21 -9.13
C GLU A 110 9.61 1.27 -8.77
N SER A 111 10.17 2.47 -8.65
CA SER A 111 11.59 2.62 -8.31
C SER A 111 11.89 2.20 -6.87
N PHE A 112 10.99 2.50 -5.93
CA PHE A 112 11.15 2.13 -4.53
C PHE A 112 9.83 1.68 -3.89
N GLY A 113 8.75 2.46 -4.03
CA GLY A 113 7.45 2.17 -3.41
C GLY A 113 7.23 2.92 -2.10
N LEU A 114 7.48 4.25 -2.08
CA LEU A 114 7.36 5.05 -0.85
C LEU A 114 5.99 4.90 -0.18
N ALA A 115 4.89 4.91 -0.95
CA ALA A 115 3.55 4.71 -0.40
C ALA A 115 3.35 3.32 0.24
N ALA A 116 4.02 2.28 -0.29
CA ALA A 116 4.02 0.96 0.34
C ALA A 116 4.84 0.97 1.64
N LEU A 117 5.98 1.67 1.67
CA LEU A 117 6.78 1.83 2.89
C LEU A 117 6.00 2.58 3.97
N GLU A 118 5.27 3.64 3.63
CA GLU A 118 4.39 4.38 4.55
C GLU A 118 3.27 3.48 5.11
N ALA A 119 2.63 2.68 4.25
CA ALA A 119 1.65 1.69 4.69
C ALA A 119 2.25 0.67 5.67
N MET A 120 3.43 0.12 5.36
CA MET A 120 4.13 -0.83 6.23
C MET A 120 4.53 -0.22 7.56
N ALA A 121 4.95 1.05 7.58
CA ALA A 121 5.26 1.79 8.81
C ALA A 121 4.02 2.00 9.70
N LEU A 122 2.84 1.98 9.12
CA LEU A 122 1.54 2.01 9.83
C LEU A 122 0.96 0.60 10.05
N LYS A 123 1.80 -0.43 9.94
CA LYS A 123 1.42 -1.83 10.18
C LYS A 123 0.33 -2.32 9.23
N VAL A 124 0.34 -1.88 7.96
CA VAL A 124 -0.62 -2.32 6.93
C VAL A 124 0.08 -3.32 6.00
N PRO A 125 -0.42 -4.56 5.88
CA PRO A 125 0.10 -5.54 4.93
C PRO A 125 -0.05 -5.07 3.49
N VAL A 126 0.91 -5.44 2.63
CA VAL A 126 0.98 -4.96 1.25
C VAL A 126 0.77 -6.11 0.26
N ILE A 127 -0.12 -5.92 -0.70
CA ILE A 127 -0.17 -6.70 -1.95
C ILE A 127 0.42 -5.84 -3.05
N SER A 128 1.50 -6.31 -3.67
CA SER A 128 2.18 -5.54 -4.71
C SER A 128 2.62 -6.40 -5.89
N SER A 129 2.97 -5.72 -6.99
CA SER A 129 3.72 -6.36 -8.06
C SER A 129 5.15 -6.66 -7.62
N ASN A 130 5.73 -7.71 -8.21
CA ASN A 130 7.12 -8.09 -8.01
C ASN A 130 8.06 -7.30 -8.97
N VAL A 131 8.15 -5.96 -8.80
CA VAL A 131 8.92 -5.07 -9.67
C VAL A 131 9.78 -4.07 -8.91
N GLY A 132 10.91 -3.70 -9.50
CA GLY A 132 11.80 -2.65 -8.98
C GLY A 132 12.10 -2.80 -7.50
N GLY A 133 12.07 -1.70 -6.77
CA GLY A 133 12.34 -1.67 -5.32
C GLY A 133 11.27 -2.34 -4.46
N LEU A 134 10.08 -2.66 -5.01
CA LEU A 134 9.06 -3.42 -4.27
C LEU A 134 9.51 -4.82 -3.90
N LYS A 135 10.41 -5.45 -4.68
CA LYS A 135 10.99 -6.76 -4.38
C LYS A 135 11.78 -6.78 -3.06
N GLU A 136 12.45 -5.67 -2.77
CA GLU A 136 13.25 -5.52 -1.56
C GLU A 136 12.40 -5.05 -0.38
N LEU A 137 11.39 -4.25 -0.66
CA LEU A 137 10.52 -3.65 0.34
C LEU A 137 9.48 -4.64 0.85
N ASN A 138 8.71 -5.27 -0.05
CA ASN A 138 7.62 -6.19 0.28
C ASN A 138 8.08 -7.65 0.15
N ILE A 139 8.49 -8.24 1.25
CA ILE A 139 8.98 -9.63 1.28
C ILE A 139 7.80 -10.59 1.16
N ASN A 140 7.75 -11.34 0.07
CA ASN A 140 6.68 -12.28 -0.24
C ASN A 140 6.50 -13.34 0.87
N GLY A 141 5.26 -13.52 1.33
CA GLY A 141 4.93 -14.46 2.42
C GLY A 141 5.38 -14.02 3.81
N ASN A 142 5.83 -12.77 3.97
CA ASN A 142 6.30 -12.21 5.24
C ASN A 142 5.61 -10.89 5.59
N SER A 143 5.85 -9.81 4.85
CA SER A 143 5.24 -8.50 5.09
C SER A 143 3.99 -8.24 4.24
N GLY A 144 3.64 -9.18 3.41
CA GLY A 144 2.57 -9.17 2.43
C GLY A 144 2.83 -10.21 1.36
N TYR A 145 2.20 -10.05 0.20
CA TYR A 145 2.45 -10.90 -0.97
C TYR A 145 2.85 -10.08 -2.18
N THR A 146 3.69 -10.68 -3.03
CA THR A 146 4.05 -10.15 -4.34
C THR A 146 3.59 -11.08 -5.45
N SER A 147 3.19 -10.54 -6.60
CA SER A 147 2.77 -11.29 -7.78
C SER A 147 3.31 -10.64 -9.04
N ASP A 148 3.27 -11.32 -10.16
CA ASP A 148 3.66 -10.74 -11.44
C ASP A 148 2.74 -9.59 -11.86
N VAL A 149 3.26 -8.68 -12.67
CA VAL A 149 2.49 -7.54 -13.19
C VAL A 149 1.28 -8.03 -13.98
N GLY A 150 0.09 -7.60 -13.58
CA GLY A 150 -1.15 -7.98 -14.25
C GLY A 150 -1.74 -9.32 -13.80
N ASP A 151 -1.12 -10.01 -12.85
CA ASP A 151 -1.67 -11.23 -12.25
C ASP A 151 -2.75 -10.88 -11.20
N ILE A 152 -3.92 -10.51 -11.72
CA ILE A 152 -5.09 -10.11 -10.93
C ILE A 152 -5.55 -11.23 -10.02
N ASP A 153 -5.48 -12.48 -10.50
CA ASP A 153 -5.98 -13.64 -9.77
C ASP A 153 -5.14 -13.94 -8.54
N SER A 154 -3.82 -14.03 -8.68
CA SER A 154 -2.93 -14.23 -7.53
C SER A 154 -3.05 -13.07 -6.53
N MET A 155 -3.04 -11.81 -6.99
CA MET A 155 -3.15 -10.65 -6.11
C MET A 155 -4.47 -10.65 -5.33
N SER A 156 -5.59 -10.99 -5.97
CA SER A 156 -6.90 -11.04 -5.30
C SER A 156 -7.00 -12.20 -4.32
N ASN A 157 -6.50 -13.39 -4.67
CA ASN A 157 -6.51 -14.56 -3.78
C ASN A 157 -5.65 -14.31 -2.54
N ASN A 158 -4.44 -13.78 -2.71
CA ASN A 158 -3.53 -13.41 -1.62
C ASN A 158 -4.16 -12.34 -0.70
N ALA A 159 -4.84 -11.35 -1.27
CA ALA A 159 -5.57 -10.34 -0.49
C ALA A 159 -6.71 -10.96 0.33
N ILE A 160 -7.50 -11.86 -0.27
CA ILE A 160 -8.59 -12.57 0.41
C ILE A 160 -8.03 -13.43 1.55
N GLU A 161 -6.92 -14.13 1.33
CA GLU A 161 -6.25 -14.94 2.34
C GLU A 161 -5.89 -14.11 3.58
N ILE A 162 -5.20 -12.96 3.38
CA ILE A 162 -4.84 -12.05 4.48
C ILE A 162 -6.09 -11.53 5.19
N LEU A 163 -7.11 -11.10 4.45
CA LEU A 163 -8.30 -10.47 5.01
C LEU A 163 -9.22 -11.45 5.73
N SER A 164 -9.19 -12.74 5.37
CA SER A 164 -10.00 -13.80 5.97
C SER A 164 -9.31 -14.48 7.16
N ASN A 165 -8.00 -14.34 7.30
CA ASN A 165 -7.22 -15.00 8.35
C ASN A 165 -6.62 -13.95 9.31
N GLU A 166 -7.27 -13.74 10.45
CA GLU A 166 -6.85 -12.74 11.43
C GLU A 166 -5.45 -13.02 12.03
N ASN A 167 -5.06 -14.29 12.17
CA ASN A 167 -3.71 -14.63 12.66
C ASN A 167 -2.64 -14.26 11.63
N LEU A 168 -2.83 -14.62 10.37
CA LEU A 168 -1.94 -14.28 9.27
C LEU A 168 -1.87 -12.74 9.10
N LYS A 169 -3.01 -12.07 9.15
CA LYS A 169 -3.05 -10.60 9.08
C LYS A 169 -2.25 -9.97 10.21
N LYS A 170 -2.40 -10.44 11.45
CA LYS A 170 -1.65 -9.95 12.60
C LYS A 170 -0.15 -10.17 12.44
N GLU A 171 0.26 -11.32 11.95
CA GLU A 171 1.66 -11.64 11.66
C GLU A 171 2.22 -10.68 10.58
N PHE A 172 1.54 -10.55 9.45
CA PHE A 172 1.99 -9.67 8.36
C PHE A 172 2.04 -8.20 8.78
N LYS A 173 1.11 -7.73 9.62
CA LYS A 173 1.15 -6.39 10.21
C LYS A 173 2.43 -6.15 11.02
N ALA A 174 2.82 -7.11 11.83
CA ALA A 174 4.04 -7.03 12.63
C ALA A 174 5.28 -7.04 11.73
N GLN A 175 5.34 -7.95 10.76
CA GLN A 175 6.47 -8.09 9.85
C GLN A 175 6.60 -6.89 8.88
N ALA A 176 5.49 -6.32 8.42
CA ALA A 176 5.50 -5.10 7.62
C ALA A 176 6.19 -3.96 8.38
N PHE A 177 5.84 -3.76 9.64
CA PHE A 177 6.47 -2.74 10.48
C PHE A 177 7.96 -3.01 10.72
N GLU A 178 8.34 -4.27 11.04
CA GLU A 178 9.76 -4.62 11.21
C GLU A 178 10.57 -4.41 9.92
N ASN A 179 9.98 -4.68 8.76
CA ASN A 179 10.61 -4.37 7.47
C ASN A 179 10.74 -2.86 7.25
N ALA A 180 9.71 -2.07 7.56
CA ALA A 180 9.76 -0.61 7.43
C ALA A 180 10.88 0.02 8.28
N LYS A 181 11.17 -0.51 9.48
CA LYS A 181 12.26 -0.05 10.36
C LYS A 181 13.66 -0.17 9.73
N LYS A 182 13.84 -0.99 8.69
CA LYS A 182 15.12 -1.07 7.96
C LYS A 182 15.40 0.22 7.18
N TYR A 183 14.34 0.96 6.83
CA TYR A 183 14.37 2.20 6.06
C TYR A 183 14.16 3.45 6.93
N ASP A 184 14.41 3.33 8.25
CA ASP A 184 14.39 4.48 9.16
C ASP A 184 15.45 5.48 8.75
N ILE A 185 15.09 6.77 8.75
CA ILE A 185 16.00 7.90 8.48
C ILE A 185 17.28 7.81 9.30
N LYS A 186 17.20 7.40 10.57
CA LYS A 186 18.36 7.23 11.47
C LYS A 186 19.34 6.16 11.01
N LYS A 187 18.90 5.18 10.21
CA LYS A 187 19.72 4.11 9.64
C LYS A 187 20.23 4.46 8.23
N VAL A 188 19.41 5.15 7.46
CA VAL A 188 19.69 5.38 6.03
C VAL A 188 20.57 6.61 5.83
N ILE A 189 20.38 7.70 6.60
CA ILE A 189 21.18 8.92 6.49
C ILE A 189 22.69 8.64 6.67
N PRO A 190 23.14 7.89 7.69
CA PRO A 190 24.57 7.57 7.84
C PRO A 190 25.20 6.90 6.62
N LEU A 191 24.43 6.06 5.89
CA LEU A 191 24.91 5.41 4.67
C LEU A 191 25.20 6.44 3.55
N TYR A 192 24.38 7.47 3.43
CA TYR A 192 24.62 8.56 2.47
C TYR A 192 25.81 9.42 2.90
N GLU A 193 25.92 9.75 4.18
CA GLU A 193 27.05 10.51 4.71
C GLU A 193 28.39 9.79 4.44
N ASP A 194 28.44 8.48 4.64
CA ASP A 194 29.63 7.67 4.37
C ASP A 194 30.01 7.66 2.89
N ILE A 195 29.02 7.61 1.98
CA ILE A 195 29.26 7.71 0.54
C ILE A 195 29.84 9.07 0.19
N TYR A 196 29.28 10.16 0.72
CA TYR A 196 29.79 11.50 0.48
C TYR A 196 31.23 11.72 1.04
N LYS A 197 31.50 11.23 2.26
CA LYS A 197 32.84 11.28 2.86
C LYS A 197 33.86 10.57 1.98
N LYS A 198 33.53 9.35 1.50
CA LYS A 198 34.40 8.59 0.59
C LYS A 198 34.62 9.29 -0.75
N ALA A 199 33.61 9.93 -1.31
CA ALA A 199 33.73 10.66 -2.57
C ALA A 199 34.64 11.85 -2.43
N ILE A 200 34.54 12.62 -1.34
CA ILE A 200 35.38 13.80 -1.06
C ILE A 200 36.83 13.38 -0.77
N SER A 201 37.06 12.28 -0.03
CA SER A 201 38.39 11.80 0.31
C SER A 201 39.17 11.21 -0.87
N ASN A 202 38.49 10.87 -1.97
CA ASN A 202 39.08 10.32 -3.19
C ASN A 202 39.23 11.37 -4.30
N SER A 203 38.91 12.65 -4.01
CA SER A 203 39.09 13.82 -4.91
C SER A 203 40.31 14.64 -4.51
#